data_ca187b7e14386a99cde4482757634b74
#
_entry.id   ca187b7e14386a99cde4482757634b74
#
_cell.length_a   1.000
_cell.length_b   1.000
_cell.length_c   1.000
_cell.angle_alpha   90.00
_cell.angle_beta   90.00
_cell.angle_gamma   90.00
#
_symmetry.space_group_name_H-M   'P 1'
#
loop_
_entity.id
_entity.type
_entity.pdbx_description
1 polymer ?
#
loop_
_entity_poly.entity_id
_entity_poly.type
_entity_poly.pdbx_seq_one_letter_code
_entity_poly.pdbx_strand_id
1 'polypeptide(L)'
;IYVGAGTSARIGIQDGVELFPTFNWPKNRLEFIIAGGIQALLKAVENAEDNINLAENIVAEKLICHEDVVIGLAASGNTPFTCKVLEKAKFNNALTIAISNNPKGKILEYGDHKIILNTKEEVIAGSTRLKAGTAQKICLNIISSMVMVKMGKVKNGIMNEMIPTNKKLRLRKKLINSKI
;
A
#
# COMPACT_ATOMS: atom_id res chain seq x y z
N ILE A 1 -3.56 -1.22 -6.23
CA ILE A 1 -2.63 -2.35 -6.00
C ILE A 1 -1.53 -1.88 -5.08
N TYR A 2 -1.30 -2.56 -3.94
CA TYR A 2 -0.17 -2.31 -3.06
C TYR A 2 0.93 -3.32 -3.32
N VAL A 3 2.17 -2.84 -3.47
CA VAL A 3 3.33 -3.69 -3.79
C VAL A 3 4.46 -3.46 -2.79
N GLY A 4 5.07 -4.52 -2.31
CA GLY A 4 6.20 -4.40 -1.40
C GLY A 4 6.79 -5.73 -0.95
N ALA A 5 7.81 -5.64 -0.12
CA ALA A 5 8.46 -6.75 0.55
C ALA A 5 8.55 -6.51 2.06
N GLY A 6 8.62 -7.55 2.85
CA GLY A 6 8.83 -7.50 4.29
C GLY A 6 7.87 -6.56 5.01
N THR A 7 8.40 -5.65 5.83
CA THR A 7 7.61 -4.69 6.61
C THR A 7 6.81 -3.74 5.72
N SER A 8 7.36 -3.28 4.60
CA SER A 8 6.67 -2.37 3.68
C SER A 8 5.41 -3.02 3.09
N ALA A 9 5.48 -4.30 2.70
CA ALA A 9 4.30 -5.04 2.24
C ALA A 9 3.24 -5.18 3.33
N ARG A 10 3.64 -5.53 4.57
CA ARG A 10 2.71 -5.67 5.71
C ARG A 10 1.99 -4.36 6.02
N ILE A 11 2.68 -3.22 5.92
CA ILE A 11 2.10 -1.90 6.11
C ILE A 11 1.10 -1.57 5.01
N GLY A 12 1.41 -1.88 3.75
CA GLY A 12 0.47 -1.73 2.62
C GLY A 12 -0.80 -2.53 2.81
N ILE A 13 -0.67 -3.79 3.27
CA ILE A 13 -1.83 -4.65 3.57
C ILE A 13 -2.63 -4.09 4.73
N GLN A 14 -1.97 -3.67 5.82
CA GLN A 14 -2.65 -3.09 6.97
C GLN A 14 -3.52 -1.89 6.60
N ASP A 15 -3.07 -1.02 5.71
CA ASP A 15 -3.88 0.10 5.22
C ASP A 15 -5.00 -0.37 4.29
N GLY A 16 -4.66 -1.20 3.30
CA GLY A 16 -5.60 -1.62 2.26
C GLY A 16 -6.77 -2.45 2.78
N VAL A 17 -6.57 -3.37 3.73
CA VAL A 17 -7.66 -4.22 4.25
C VAL A 17 -8.71 -3.42 5.00
N GLU A 18 -8.39 -2.23 5.51
CA GLU A 18 -9.32 -1.35 6.20
C GLU A 18 -10.23 -0.55 5.24
N LEU A 19 -9.92 -0.51 3.94
CA LEU A 19 -10.71 0.26 2.96
C LEU A 19 -12.13 -0.30 2.81
N PHE A 20 -12.28 -1.63 2.84
CA PHE A 20 -13.61 -2.26 2.74
C PHE A 20 -14.49 -1.98 3.99
N PRO A 21 -14.07 -2.31 5.22
CA PRO A 21 -14.92 -2.12 6.39
C PRO A 21 -15.20 -0.63 6.69
N THR A 22 -14.25 0.24 6.37
CA THR A 22 -14.35 1.68 6.72
C THR A 22 -15.13 2.47 5.67
N PHE A 23 -14.89 2.22 4.38
CA PHE A 23 -15.36 3.03 3.27
C PHE A 23 -16.22 2.27 2.25
N ASN A 24 -16.52 1.00 2.51
CA ASN A 24 -17.21 0.12 1.57
C ASN A 24 -16.51 0.07 0.19
N TRP A 25 -15.15 0.09 0.20
CA TRP A 25 -14.40 -0.05 -1.02
C TRP A 25 -14.57 -1.44 -1.62
N PRO A 26 -14.88 -1.60 -2.91
CA PRO A 26 -15.06 -2.90 -3.51
C PRO A 26 -13.81 -3.79 -3.38
N LYS A 27 -13.97 -5.00 -2.86
CA LYS A 27 -12.86 -5.93 -2.63
C LYS A 27 -12.14 -6.32 -3.91
N ASN A 28 -12.86 -6.43 -5.01
CA ASN A 28 -12.32 -6.73 -6.34
C ASN A 28 -11.53 -5.58 -6.96
N ARG A 29 -11.53 -4.41 -6.34
CA ARG A 29 -10.72 -3.24 -6.72
C ARG A 29 -9.53 -3.02 -5.80
N LEU A 30 -9.13 -4.04 -5.05
CA LEU A 30 -7.98 -3.99 -4.14
C LEU A 30 -7.16 -5.26 -4.31
N GLU A 31 -5.88 -5.09 -4.56
CA GLU A 31 -4.94 -6.18 -4.76
C GLU A 31 -3.63 -5.94 -4.00
N PHE A 32 -2.98 -7.02 -3.57
CA PHE A 32 -1.70 -6.99 -2.88
C PHE A 32 -0.68 -7.87 -3.59
N ILE A 33 0.45 -7.30 -3.96
CA ILE A 33 1.58 -8.01 -4.56
C ILE A 33 2.73 -8.01 -3.55
N ILE A 34 2.99 -9.18 -2.98
CA ILE A 34 3.91 -9.34 -1.86
C ILE A 34 5.06 -10.23 -2.26
N ALA A 35 6.30 -9.77 -2.10
CA ALA A 35 7.45 -10.62 -2.27
C ALA A 35 7.37 -11.82 -1.31
N GLY A 36 7.41 -13.04 -1.86
CA GLY A 36 7.21 -14.28 -1.10
C GLY A 36 5.75 -14.66 -0.83
N GLY A 37 4.79 -13.91 -1.40
CA GLY A 37 3.37 -14.21 -1.30
C GLY A 37 2.78 -14.02 0.09
N ILE A 38 1.57 -14.57 0.31
CA ILE A 38 0.82 -14.38 1.55
C ILE A 38 1.53 -14.96 2.79
N GLN A 39 2.38 -15.97 2.60
CA GLN A 39 3.16 -16.56 3.71
C GLN A 39 4.16 -15.56 4.30
N ALA A 40 4.66 -14.60 3.49
CA ALA A 40 5.57 -13.55 3.93
C ALA A 40 4.96 -12.57 4.94
N LEU A 41 3.65 -12.65 5.18
CA LEU A 41 2.99 -11.87 6.24
C LEU A 41 3.34 -12.40 7.64
N LEU A 42 3.48 -13.71 7.78
CA LEU A 42 3.66 -14.37 9.07
C LEU A 42 5.12 -14.73 9.36
N LYS A 43 5.92 -14.95 8.31
CA LYS A 43 7.33 -15.34 8.44
C LYS A 43 8.18 -14.69 7.36
N ALA A 44 9.49 -14.58 7.60
CA ALA A 44 10.41 -14.18 6.55
C ALA A 44 10.49 -15.28 5.47
N VAL A 45 10.47 -14.88 4.20
CA VAL A 45 10.71 -15.76 3.05
C VAL A 45 12.02 -15.31 2.42
N GLU A 46 13.03 -16.16 2.54
CA GLU A 46 14.38 -15.86 2.06
C GLU A 46 14.37 -15.65 0.54
N ASN A 47 15.23 -14.73 0.06
CA ASN A 47 15.43 -14.40 -1.36
C ASN A 47 14.16 -13.92 -2.11
N ALA A 48 13.04 -13.76 -1.44
CA ALA A 48 11.80 -13.32 -2.09
C ALA A 48 11.92 -11.90 -2.65
N GLU A 49 12.70 -11.05 -1.98
CA GLU A 49 12.92 -9.64 -2.37
C GLU A 49 13.70 -9.49 -3.69
N ASP A 50 14.49 -10.49 -4.06
CA ASP A 50 15.37 -10.49 -5.23
C ASP A 50 14.73 -11.16 -6.46
N ASN A 51 13.57 -11.77 -6.32
CA ASN A 51 12.93 -12.55 -7.38
C ASN A 51 12.23 -11.67 -8.42
N ILE A 52 13.01 -11.14 -9.38
CA ILE A 52 12.52 -10.28 -10.46
C ILE A 52 11.63 -11.03 -11.47
N ASN A 53 11.92 -12.31 -11.73
CA ASN A 53 11.13 -13.12 -12.66
C ASN A 53 9.71 -13.34 -12.14
N LEU A 54 9.58 -13.62 -10.85
CA LEU A 54 8.26 -13.72 -10.21
C LEU A 54 7.51 -12.39 -10.29
N ALA A 55 8.19 -11.25 -10.11
CA ALA A 55 7.58 -9.93 -10.22
C ALA A 55 7.00 -9.68 -11.62
N GLU A 56 7.72 -10.03 -12.68
CA GLU A 56 7.24 -9.90 -14.07
C GLU A 56 6.02 -10.80 -14.33
N ASN A 57 6.10 -12.05 -13.92
CA ASN A 57 5.01 -13.01 -14.11
C ASN A 57 3.73 -12.57 -13.39
N ILE A 58 3.82 -12.05 -12.17
CA ILE A 58 2.66 -11.57 -11.41
C ILE A 58 2.00 -10.38 -12.12
N VAL A 59 2.76 -9.44 -12.67
CA VAL A 59 2.19 -8.29 -13.40
C VAL A 59 1.42 -8.76 -14.65
N ALA A 60 1.97 -9.74 -15.37
CA ALA A 60 1.30 -10.32 -16.53
C ALA A 60 0.05 -11.13 -16.14
N GLU A 61 0.15 -11.97 -15.11
CA GLU A 61 -0.95 -12.79 -14.60
C GLU A 61 -2.13 -11.95 -14.10
N LYS A 62 -1.83 -10.87 -13.40
CA LYS A 62 -2.85 -9.95 -12.85
C LYS A 62 -3.38 -8.95 -13.87
N LEU A 63 -2.89 -8.99 -15.12
CA LEU A 63 -3.33 -8.12 -16.22
C LEU A 63 -3.29 -6.62 -15.88
N ILE A 64 -2.27 -6.21 -15.12
CA ILE A 64 -2.13 -4.80 -14.70
C ILE A 64 -2.07 -3.90 -15.93
N CYS A 65 -2.92 -2.87 -15.97
CA CYS A 65 -3.12 -2.00 -17.13
C CYS A 65 -3.38 -0.53 -16.72
N HIS A 66 -3.72 0.30 -17.70
CA HIS A 66 -3.95 1.74 -17.55
C HIS A 66 -5.12 2.13 -16.60
N GLU A 67 -5.97 1.18 -16.23
CA GLU A 67 -7.05 1.42 -15.26
C GLU A 67 -6.58 1.26 -13.80
N ASP A 68 -5.34 0.77 -13.59
CA ASP A 68 -4.81 0.46 -12.28
C ASP A 68 -3.95 1.59 -11.71
N VAL A 69 -3.97 1.68 -10.39
CA VAL A 69 -3.01 2.46 -9.60
C VAL A 69 -2.13 1.50 -8.81
N VAL A 70 -0.83 1.55 -9.03
CA VAL A 70 0.14 0.67 -8.37
C VAL A 70 1.00 1.48 -7.40
N ILE A 71 0.86 1.20 -6.11
CA ILE A 71 1.60 1.86 -5.03
C ILE A 71 2.71 0.93 -4.56
N GLY A 72 3.94 1.26 -4.93
CA GLY A 72 5.13 0.51 -4.54
C GLY A 72 5.80 1.10 -3.31
N LEU A 73 6.05 0.25 -2.31
CA LEU A 73 6.68 0.63 -1.05
C LEU A 73 8.01 -0.10 -0.87
N ALA A 74 9.09 0.66 -0.75
CA ALA A 74 10.42 0.11 -0.43
C ALA A 74 11.18 1.10 0.45
N ALA A 75 11.46 0.72 1.71
CA ALA A 75 12.18 1.61 2.62
C ALA A 75 13.59 1.94 2.13
N SER A 76 14.34 0.94 1.67
CA SER A 76 15.64 1.15 1.01
C SER A 76 15.51 1.85 -0.35
N GLY A 77 14.34 1.75 -0.97
CA GLY A 77 14.10 2.17 -2.34
C GLY A 77 14.70 1.25 -3.40
N ASN A 78 15.33 0.13 -3.02
CA ASN A 78 16.13 -0.69 -3.93
C ASN A 78 15.70 -2.16 -4.01
N THR A 79 14.59 -2.54 -3.38
CA THR A 79 14.07 -3.91 -3.41
C THR A 79 13.78 -4.34 -4.85
N PRO A 80 14.52 -5.32 -5.42
CA PRO A 80 14.42 -5.66 -6.85
C PRO A 80 13.02 -6.07 -7.27
N PHE A 81 12.35 -6.91 -6.48
CA PHE A 81 10.97 -7.34 -6.71
C PHE A 81 10.03 -6.14 -6.87
N THR A 82 10.04 -5.21 -5.90
CA THR A 82 9.14 -4.05 -5.89
C THR A 82 9.44 -3.10 -7.04
N CYS A 83 10.73 -2.85 -7.32
CA CYS A 83 11.16 -2.05 -8.47
C CYS A 83 10.67 -2.64 -9.78
N LYS A 84 10.79 -3.97 -9.95
CA LYS A 84 10.38 -4.65 -11.18
C LYS A 84 8.86 -4.60 -11.39
N VAL A 85 8.07 -4.78 -10.34
CA VAL A 85 6.60 -4.64 -10.46
C VAL A 85 6.22 -3.22 -10.90
N LEU A 86 6.82 -2.17 -10.29
CA LEU A 86 6.52 -0.79 -10.70
C LEU A 86 6.97 -0.51 -12.14
N GLU A 87 8.16 -0.98 -12.52
CA GLU A 87 8.68 -0.85 -13.89
C GLU A 87 7.69 -1.41 -14.92
N LYS A 88 7.22 -2.64 -14.68
CA LYS A 88 6.28 -3.32 -15.59
C LYS A 88 4.88 -2.70 -15.55
N ALA A 89 4.40 -2.29 -14.39
CA ALA A 89 3.13 -1.57 -14.26
C ALA A 89 3.15 -0.26 -15.07
N LYS A 90 4.22 0.51 -14.95
CA LYS A 90 4.42 1.73 -15.73
C LYS A 90 4.49 1.46 -17.24
N PHE A 91 5.20 0.40 -17.65
CA PHE A 91 5.25 -0.01 -19.05
C PHE A 91 3.85 -0.34 -19.60
N ASN A 92 2.97 -0.90 -18.76
CA ASN A 92 1.58 -1.19 -19.10
C ASN A 92 0.65 0.02 -18.93
N ASN A 93 1.19 1.23 -18.77
CA ASN A 93 0.47 2.50 -18.60
C ASN A 93 -0.36 2.59 -17.30
N ALA A 94 -0.15 1.75 -16.31
CA ALA A 94 -0.74 1.93 -14.99
C ALA A 94 -0.16 3.18 -14.31
N LEU A 95 -0.98 3.90 -13.53
CA LEU A 95 -0.50 5.00 -12.71
C LEU A 95 0.38 4.46 -11.58
N THR A 96 1.63 4.89 -11.51
CA THR A 96 2.58 4.39 -10.51
C THR A 96 2.91 5.42 -9.44
N ILE A 97 2.85 4.99 -8.17
CA ILE A 97 3.24 5.79 -7.01
C ILE A 97 4.39 5.07 -6.30
N ALA A 98 5.57 5.67 -6.31
CA ALA A 98 6.75 5.15 -5.64
C ALA A 98 6.95 5.81 -4.28
N ILE A 99 6.96 5.00 -3.20
CA ILE A 99 7.20 5.47 -1.83
C ILE A 99 8.51 4.89 -1.33
N SER A 100 9.48 5.76 -1.02
CA SER A 100 10.79 5.37 -0.52
C SER A 100 11.21 6.20 0.69
N ASN A 101 11.94 5.58 1.63
CA ASN A 101 12.60 6.32 2.71
C ASN A 101 14.01 6.78 2.33
N ASN A 102 14.52 6.27 1.21
CA ASN A 102 15.81 6.66 0.65
C ASN A 102 15.57 7.63 -0.53
N PRO A 103 16.07 8.89 -0.46
CA PRO A 103 15.92 9.85 -1.57
C PRO A 103 16.64 9.45 -2.86
N LYS A 104 17.55 8.47 -2.79
CA LYS A 104 18.28 7.89 -3.93
C LYS A 104 17.77 6.50 -4.31
N GLY A 105 16.60 6.10 -3.80
CA GLY A 105 16.05 4.77 -4.06
C GLY A 105 15.65 4.59 -5.52
N LYS A 106 16.10 3.50 -6.15
CA LYS A 106 15.84 3.16 -7.55
C LYS A 106 14.34 3.10 -7.90
N ILE A 107 13.50 2.70 -6.95
CA ILE A 107 12.04 2.64 -7.13
C ILE A 107 11.46 3.98 -7.62
N LEU A 108 12.08 5.10 -7.25
CA LEU A 108 11.64 6.44 -7.64
C LEU A 108 11.72 6.69 -9.16
N GLU A 109 12.56 5.95 -9.89
CA GLU A 109 12.66 6.04 -11.34
C GLU A 109 11.40 5.53 -12.04
N TYR A 110 10.71 4.61 -11.40
CA TYR A 110 9.51 3.94 -11.94
C TYR A 110 8.18 4.56 -11.47
N GLY A 111 8.23 5.56 -10.56
CA GLY A 111 7.03 6.27 -10.11
C GLY A 111 6.69 7.47 -11.00
N ASP A 112 5.42 7.59 -11.41
CA ASP A 112 4.86 8.83 -11.96
C ASP A 112 4.73 9.86 -10.85
N HIS A 113 4.33 9.39 -9.66
CA HIS A 113 4.40 10.15 -8.42
C HIS A 113 5.46 9.56 -7.49
N LYS A 114 6.33 10.43 -6.97
CA LYS A 114 7.48 10.07 -6.12
C LYS A 114 7.27 10.66 -4.73
N ILE A 115 7.19 9.80 -3.73
CA ILE A 115 7.06 10.21 -2.33
C ILE A 115 8.30 9.79 -1.57
N ILE A 116 9.06 10.77 -1.10
CA ILE A 116 10.30 10.56 -0.34
C ILE A 116 10.02 10.84 1.13
N LEU A 117 10.09 9.78 1.94
CA LEU A 117 9.94 9.84 3.39
C LEU A 117 11.33 9.81 4.05
N ASN A 118 12.04 10.92 4.01
CA ASN A 118 13.42 10.98 4.49
C ASN A 118 13.50 10.85 6.02
N THR A 119 13.49 9.62 6.52
CA THR A 119 13.57 9.29 7.95
C THR A 119 15.01 9.20 8.47
N LYS A 120 16.00 9.34 7.59
CA LYS A 120 17.42 9.17 7.89
C LYS A 120 17.71 7.79 8.49
N GLU A 121 18.82 7.68 9.23
CA GLU A 121 19.28 6.43 9.82
C GLU A 121 18.37 5.94 10.95
N GLU A 122 18.21 4.62 11.04
CA GLU A 122 17.47 3.99 12.13
C GLU A 122 18.30 3.90 13.41
N VAL A 123 17.65 3.88 14.57
CA VAL A 123 18.32 3.65 15.87
C VAL A 123 19.03 2.30 15.89
N ILE A 124 18.45 1.29 15.24
CA ILE A 124 19.12 0.01 14.97
C ILE A 124 19.46 0.03 13.49
N ALA A 125 20.73 0.17 13.16
CA ALA A 125 21.22 0.30 11.80
C ALA A 125 20.63 -0.79 10.87
N GLY A 126 20.07 -0.38 9.75
CA GLY A 126 19.46 -1.26 8.75
C GLY A 126 18.07 -1.79 9.10
N SER A 127 17.55 -1.56 10.31
CA SER A 127 16.22 -2.06 10.72
C SER A 127 15.09 -1.13 10.29
N THR A 128 14.79 -1.10 9.01
CA THR A 128 13.80 -0.19 8.39
C THR A 128 12.33 -0.45 8.80
N ARG A 129 12.09 -1.44 9.66
CA ARG A 129 10.78 -1.66 10.28
C ARG A 129 10.39 -0.59 11.31
N LEU A 130 11.34 0.27 11.76
CA LEU A 130 11.17 1.27 12.81
C LEU A 130 10.65 2.60 12.24
N LYS A 131 11.47 3.65 12.19
CA LYS A 131 11.04 4.98 11.70
C LYS A 131 10.55 4.94 10.25
N ALA A 132 11.26 4.23 9.39
CA ALA A 132 10.87 4.11 7.99
C ALA A 132 9.49 3.47 7.85
N GLY A 133 9.25 2.33 8.50
CA GLY A 133 7.95 1.68 8.52
C GLY A 133 6.85 2.57 9.09
N THR A 134 7.12 3.27 10.20
CA THR A 134 6.15 4.20 10.80
C THR A 134 5.79 5.34 9.83
N ALA A 135 6.78 5.91 9.15
CA ALA A 135 6.55 6.97 8.16
C ALA A 135 5.73 6.46 6.96
N GLN A 136 6.01 5.26 6.45
CA GLN A 136 5.23 4.63 5.39
C GLN A 136 3.77 4.44 5.83
N LYS A 137 3.54 3.95 7.04
CA LYS A 137 2.19 3.77 7.59
C LYS A 137 1.42 5.09 7.64
N ILE A 138 2.02 6.15 8.14
CA ILE A 138 1.40 7.49 8.18
C ILE A 138 1.10 7.99 6.77
N CYS A 139 2.06 7.85 5.85
CA CYS A 139 1.89 8.24 4.45
C CYS A 139 0.70 7.54 3.79
N LEU A 140 0.59 6.23 3.93
CA LEU A 140 -0.52 5.47 3.36
C LEU A 140 -1.86 5.88 3.99
N ASN A 141 -1.93 6.07 5.31
CA ASN A 141 -3.15 6.53 5.96
C ASN A 141 -3.60 7.91 5.45
N ILE A 142 -2.66 8.81 5.14
CA ILE A 142 -2.99 10.10 4.55
C ILE A 142 -3.53 9.90 3.13
N ILE A 143 -2.85 9.12 2.29
CA ILE A 143 -3.25 8.87 0.90
C ILE A 143 -4.65 8.25 0.87
N SER A 144 -4.85 7.13 1.56
CA SER A 144 -6.13 6.40 1.56
C SER A 144 -7.27 7.27 2.10
N SER A 145 -7.06 7.95 3.23
CA SER A 145 -8.07 8.83 3.81
C SER A 145 -8.44 9.98 2.88
N MET A 146 -7.44 10.67 2.28
CA MET A 146 -7.71 11.80 1.38
C MET A 146 -8.40 11.36 0.10
N VAL A 147 -8.04 10.20 -0.46
CA VAL A 147 -8.74 9.62 -1.62
C VAL A 147 -10.20 9.37 -1.26
N MET A 148 -10.48 8.74 -0.13
CA MET A 148 -11.84 8.43 0.30
C MET A 148 -12.67 9.69 0.62
N VAL A 149 -12.04 10.73 1.17
CA VAL A 149 -12.69 12.04 1.36
C VAL A 149 -13.05 12.65 0.01
N LYS A 150 -12.10 12.69 -0.93
CA LYS A 150 -12.33 13.24 -2.28
C LYS A 150 -13.39 12.46 -3.08
N MET A 151 -13.53 11.17 -2.82
CA MET A 151 -14.56 10.31 -3.41
C MET A 151 -15.94 10.43 -2.71
N GLY A 152 -16.08 11.32 -1.73
CA GLY A 152 -17.34 11.53 -1.02
C GLY A 152 -17.71 10.43 -0.02
N LYS A 153 -16.78 9.51 0.31
CA LYS A 153 -17.02 8.40 1.24
C LYS A 153 -16.90 8.82 2.72
N VAL A 154 -16.53 10.06 2.96
CA VAL A 154 -16.45 10.68 4.28
C VAL A 154 -17.26 11.98 4.24
N LYS A 155 -18.19 12.15 5.16
CA LYS A 155 -19.03 13.35 5.27
C LYS A 155 -18.86 13.94 6.67
N ASN A 156 -18.52 15.23 6.74
CA ASN A 156 -18.30 15.94 8.02
C ASN A 156 -17.31 15.23 8.97
N GLY A 157 -16.24 14.63 8.42
CA GLY A 157 -15.27 13.85 9.18
C GLY A 157 -15.76 12.48 9.66
N ILE A 158 -16.91 12.03 9.17
CA ILE A 158 -17.56 10.77 9.58
C ILE A 158 -17.56 9.78 8.41
N MET A 159 -17.19 8.52 8.68
CA MET A 159 -17.22 7.41 7.72
C MET A 159 -18.69 6.94 7.50
N ASN A 160 -19.37 7.61 6.60
CA ASN A 160 -20.80 7.39 6.33
C ASN A 160 -21.09 6.05 5.63
N GLU A 161 -20.12 5.45 4.95
CA GLU A 161 -20.28 4.17 4.26
C GLU A 161 -19.79 2.95 5.06
N MET A 162 -19.43 3.13 6.33
CA MET A 162 -18.93 2.05 7.19
C MET A 162 -19.88 0.84 7.21
N ILE A 163 -19.29 -0.36 7.06
CA ILE A 163 -20.00 -1.64 7.13
C ILE A 163 -20.01 -2.14 8.58
N PRO A 164 -21.17 -2.24 9.22
CA PRO A 164 -21.27 -2.64 10.63
C PRO A 164 -21.20 -4.17 10.78
N THR A 165 -20.00 -4.73 10.80
CA THR A 165 -19.76 -6.17 10.89
C THR A 165 -19.92 -6.75 12.31
N ASN A 166 -19.90 -5.92 13.35
CA ASN A 166 -20.03 -6.35 14.74
C ASN A 166 -20.94 -5.43 15.56
N LYS A 167 -21.26 -5.82 16.80
CA LYS A 167 -22.17 -5.09 17.71
C LYS A 167 -21.71 -3.63 17.94
N LYS A 168 -20.42 -3.41 18.17
CA LYS A 168 -19.81 -2.08 18.36
C LYS A 168 -20.02 -1.19 17.14
N LEU A 169 -19.77 -1.72 15.95
CA LEU A 169 -19.94 -0.97 14.70
C LEU A 169 -21.40 -0.69 14.36
N ARG A 170 -22.32 -1.60 14.72
CA ARG A 170 -23.77 -1.37 14.59
C ARG A 170 -24.25 -0.21 15.47
N LEU A 171 -23.77 -0.15 16.71
CA LEU A 171 -24.08 0.98 17.62
C LEU A 171 -23.49 2.30 17.07
N ARG A 172 -22.24 2.27 16.60
CA ARG A 172 -21.58 3.43 15.99
C ARG A 172 -22.36 3.92 14.76
N LYS A 173 -22.81 3.03 13.87
CA LYS A 173 -23.61 3.41 12.68
C LYS A 173 -24.94 4.09 13.06
N LYS A 174 -25.62 3.62 14.11
CA LYS A 174 -26.81 4.31 14.64
C LYS A 174 -26.50 5.74 15.09
N LEU A 175 -25.40 5.94 15.83
CA LEU A 175 -24.97 7.27 16.27
C LEU A 175 -24.53 8.18 15.11
N ILE A 176 -23.93 7.62 14.07
CA ILE A 176 -23.57 8.36 12.85
C ILE A 176 -24.84 8.84 12.14
N ASN A 177 -25.80 7.94 11.91
CA ASN A 177 -27.05 8.28 11.23
C ASN A 177 -27.90 9.34 11.97
N SER A 178 -27.72 9.48 13.27
CA SER A 178 -28.41 10.53 14.04
C SER A 178 -27.71 11.91 13.99
N LYS A 179 -26.50 11.99 13.36
CA LYS A 179 -25.70 13.22 13.26
C LYS A 179 -25.56 13.76 11.82
N ILE A 180 -26.04 12.99 10.84
CA ILE A 180 -26.09 13.35 9.41
C ILE A 180 -27.51 13.81 9.04
#